data_7994d01fd1c3a92ae2a97cdaef7b8e42
#
_entry.id   7994d01fd1c3a92ae2a97cdaef7b8e42
#
_cell.length_a   1.000
_cell.length_b   1.000
_cell.length_c   1.000
_cell.angle_alpha   90.00
_cell.angle_beta   90.00
_cell.angle_gamma   90.00
#
_symmetry.space_group_name_H-M   'P 1'
#
loop_
_entity.id
_entity.type
_entity.pdbx_description
1 polymer ?
#
loop_
_entity_poly.entity_id
_entity_poly.type
_entity_poly.pdbx_seq_one_letter_code
_entity_poly.pdbx_strand_id
1 'polypeptide(L)'
;MNSFRRFFGRDSGEEGQAVVLFAITMLALLFAVGLAIDAGQLYSAKRAEQEAADAAAFAGAVVLYQQGSGAQAITAARTDALTNGYSSGACLLSTAGPCIDAATQTTVTVYWPPISGSYVGNVQHIEVSITRQVKTSLVPAQAAFNPVRARGVAGSEPLNNGYAIMALDRGNTNRGFWTGNNGSVDLNGGGILVNSTSPNASENDACPPGAAFTVDTPYTLDVTGQATGCWSNLTPPVPVNAGHNQVPDPFAGFPKPSVCSGPLCVPAPTPVYTSLPSPVGGVTTLDPGVYKVSIRGSGNEVFHLNPGVYIVEAGFDTSGNGLVTGSGVFIYNTYSTYPAPPGLSPNCSDVSLTGNGDIDLDAMTTGTWKNLLFYQDPACSNDFEIGGNGNFNGIGSLYLPSALFMLDGNNATLSGSQLVARQVEIQQGNLTINYSPNNTAQPILPRLAE
;
A
#
# COMPACT_ATOMS: atom_id res chain seq x y z
N MET A 1 97.84 -18.22 7.73
CA MET A 1 97.27 -16.88 7.73
C MET A 1 97.13 -16.40 6.30
N ASN A 2 96.05 -16.77 5.59
CA ASN A 2 95.64 -16.27 4.27
C ASN A 2 94.36 -17.01 3.87
N SER A 3 93.24 -16.53 4.32
CA SER A 3 91.96 -17.05 3.85
C SER A 3 90.79 -16.22 4.30
N PHE A 4 90.81 -14.91 4.00
CA PHE A 4 89.64 -14.05 4.29
C PHE A 4 89.58 -12.85 3.30
N ARG A 5 89.77 -13.10 2.02
CA ARG A 5 89.64 -12.04 0.98
C ARG A 5 89.05 -12.63 -0.30
N ARG A 6 87.89 -13.20 -0.24
CA ARG A 6 87.10 -13.54 -1.43
C ARG A 6 85.56 -13.66 -1.03
N PHE A 7 85.03 -12.53 -0.62
CA PHE A 7 83.53 -12.52 -0.44
C PHE A 7 82.89 -11.16 -0.75
N PHE A 8 83.51 -10.32 -1.47
CA PHE A 8 82.90 -9.12 -2.07
C PHE A 8 83.46 -8.93 -3.49
N GLY A 9 83.15 -9.90 -4.36
CA GLY A 9 83.15 -9.66 -5.80
C GLY A 9 81.90 -8.85 -6.09
N ARG A 10 82.01 -7.59 -6.22
CA ARG A 10 80.95 -6.69 -6.66
C ARG A 10 80.82 -6.91 -8.16
N ASP A 11 79.82 -7.74 -8.58
CA ASP A 11 79.44 -7.86 -9.98
C ASP A 11 78.87 -6.52 -10.42
N SER A 12 79.68 -5.70 -11.10
CA SER A 12 79.32 -4.37 -11.61
C SER A 12 78.28 -4.38 -12.77
N GLY A 13 77.69 -5.57 -13.03
CA GLY A 13 76.64 -5.75 -14.02
C GLY A 13 75.21 -5.72 -13.50
N GLU A 14 74.97 -5.93 -12.18
CA GLU A 14 73.62 -6.03 -11.63
C GLU A 14 73.01 -4.69 -11.17
N GLU A 15 73.81 -3.67 -10.89
CA GLU A 15 73.33 -2.39 -10.40
C GLU A 15 72.43 -1.65 -11.43
N GLY A 16 72.73 -1.79 -12.73
CA GLY A 16 71.93 -1.21 -13.80
C GLY A 16 70.56 -1.92 -13.99
N GLN A 17 70.50 -3.21 -13.74
CA GLN A 17 69.29 -4.01 -13.92
C GLN A 17 68.23 -3.75 -12.79
N ALA A 18 68.70 -3.53 -11.58
CA ALA A 18 67.84 -3.17 -10.45
C ALA A 18 67.13 -1.82 -10.64
N VAL A 19 67.78 -0.82 -11.21
CA VAL A 19 67.20 0.51 -11.50
C VAL A 19 66.13 0.40 -12.57
N VAL A 20 66.34 -0.40 -13.61
CA VAL A 20 65.33 -0.63 -14.67
C VAL A 20 64.11 -1.37 -14.13
N LEU A 21 64.31 -2.42 -13.33
CA LEU A 21 63.22 -3.15 -12.67
C LEU A 21 62.44 -2.26 -11.71
N PHE A 22 63.09 -1.41 -10.92
CA PHE A 22 62.46 -0.44 -10.05
C PHE A 22 61.63 0.59 -10.84
N ALA A 23 62.17 1.10 -11.95
CA ALA A 23 61.42 2.05 -12.80
C ALA A 23 60.19 1.41 -13.43
N ILE A 24 60.25 0.15 -13.90
CA ILE A 24 59.11 -0.58 -14.47
C ILE A 24 58.06 -0.85 -13.40
N THR A 25 58.48 -1.32 -12.20
CA THR A 25 57.55 -1.57 -11.10
C THR A 25 56.89 -0.31 -10.59
N MET A 26 57.60 0.81 -10.50
CA MET A 26 57.02 2.11 -10.13
C MET A 26 56.00 2.58 -11.17
N LEU A 27 56.29 2.44 -12.47
CA LEU A 27 55.35 2.75 -13.56
C LEU A 27 54.09 1.87 -13.48
N ALA A 28 54.25 0.56 -13.25
CA ALA A 28 53.15 -0.34 -13.10
C ALA A 28 52.25 -0.01 -11.88
N LEU A 29 52.88 0.37 -10.76
CA LEU A 29 52.13 0.81 -9.57
C LEU A 29 51.37 2.14 -9.81
N LEU A 30 52.01 3.12 -10.46
CA LEU A 30 51.34 4.38 -10.81
C LEU A 30 50.15 4.15 -11.75
N PHE A 31 50.32 3.26 -12.72
CA PHE A 31 49.26 2.85 -13.63
C PHE A 31 48.10 2.17 -12.88
N ALA A 32 48.42 1.23 -11.97
CA ALA A 32 47.44 0.55 -11.15
C ALA A 32 46.62 1.52 -10.24
N VAL A 33 47.31 2.47 -9.61
CA VAL A 33 46.68 3.53 -8.80
C VAL A 33 45.77 4.41 -9.65
N GLY A 34 46.24 4.83 -10.84
CA GLY A 34 45.42 5.63 -11.75
C GLY A 34 44.16 4.89 -12.22
N LEU A 35 44.26 3.60 -12.55
CA LEU A 35 43.11 2.76 -12.88
C LEU A 35 42.13 2.63 -11.70
N ALA A 36 42.64 2.49 -10.48
CA ALA A 36 41.79 2.43 -9.28
C ALA A 36 41.03 3.74 -9.05
N ILE A 37 41.67 4.90 -9.30
CA ILE A 37 41.03 6.22 -9.21
C ILE A 37 39.92 6.35 -10.27
N ASP A 38 40.20 6.02 -11.53
CA ASP A 38 39.24 6.09 -12.62
C ASP A 38 38.03 5.16 -12.36
N ALA A 39 38.28 3.91 -11.92
CA ALA A 39 37.23 2.96 -11.54
C ALA A 39 36.39 3.48 -10.38
N GLY A 40 37.02 4.10 -9.36
CA GLY A 40 36.34 4.72 -8.23
C GLY A 40 35.44 5.88 -8.67
N GLN A 41 35.88 6.72 -9.59
CA GLN A 41 35.08 7.82 -10.15
C GLN A 41 33.86 7.29 -10.94
N LEU A 42 34.06 6.29 -11.80
CA LEU A 42 32.96 5.68 -12.56
C LEU A 42 31.93 5.01 -11.65
N TYR A 43 32.39 4.29 -10.63
CA TYR A 43 31.51 3.66 -9.65
C TYR A 43 30.71 4.68 -8.82
N SER A 44 31.39 5.74 -8.36
CA SER A 44 30.73 6.83 -7.63
C SER A 44 29.69 7.54 -8.48
N ALA A 45 30.03 7.84 -9.76
CA ALA A 45 29.08 8.42 -10.71
C ALA A 45 27.89 7.51 -10.95
N LYS A 46 28.13 6.20 -11.17
CA LYS A 46 27.05 5.21 -11.37
C LYS A 46 26.07 5.18 -10.20
N ARG A 47 26.60 5.22 -8.97
CA ARG A 47 25.77 5.23 -7.77
C ARG A 47 24.95 6.52 -7.65
N ALA A 48 25.55 7.67 -7.84
CA ALA A 48 24.86 8.96 -7.78
C ALA A 48 23.78 9.09 -8.86
N GLU A 49 24.04 8.60 -10.07
CA GLU A 49 23.07 8.58 -11.16
C GLU A 49 21.92 7.60 -10.90
N GLN A 50 22.20 6.46 -10.24
CA GLN A 50 21.15 5.52 -9.85
C GLN A 50 20.22 6.13 -8.78
N GLU A 51 20.79 6.72 -7.73
CA GLU A 51 20.04 7.42 -6.69
C GLU A 51 19.15 8.53 -7.28
N ALA A 52 19.66 9.29 -8.24
CA ALA A 52 18.88 10.35 -8.90
C ALA A 52 17.82 9.80 -9.87
N ALA A 53 18.11 8.72 -10.61
CA ALA A 53 17.13 8.11 -11.50
C ALA A 53 15.97 7.47 -10.71
N ASP A 54 16.27 6.82 -9.59
CA ASP A 54 15.29 6.23 -8.68
C ASP A 54 14.41 7.29 -8.02
N ALA A 55 15.01 8.37 -7.52
CA ALA A 55 14.29 9.50 -6.93
C ALA A 55 13.36 10.17 -7.96
N ALA A 56 13.86 10.42 -9.17
CA ALA A 56 13.08 11.02 -10.24
C ALA A 56 11.93 10.11 -10.70
N ALA A 57 12.17 8.81 -10.82
CA ALA A 57 11.12 7.84 -11.14
C ALA A 57 10.04 7.82 -10.03
N PHE A 58 10.48 7.83 -8.77
CA PHE A 58 9.57 7.87 -7.63
C PHE A 58 8.73 9.16 -7.60
N ALA A 59 9.32 10.33 -7.87
CA ALA A 59 8.58 11.60 -7.96
C ALA A 59 7.49 11.56 -9.03
N GLY A 60 7.77 10.97 -10.20
CA GLY A 60 6.77 10.74 -11.24
C GLY A 60 5.68 9.74 -10.81
N ALA A 61 6.05 8.66 -10.12
CA ALA A 61 5.10 7.68 -9.61
C ALA A 61 4.16 8.26 -8.54
N VAL A 62 4.61 9.19 -7.70
CA VAL A 62 3.76 9.93 -6.75
C VAL A 62 2.67 10.71 -7.48
N VAL A 63 3.00 11.35 -8.61
CA VAL A 63 2.01 12.07 -9.42
C VAL A 63 0.98 11.11 -10.03
N LEU A 64 1.41 9.94 -10.52
CA LEU A 64 0.49 8.90 -11.01
C LEU A 64 -0.40 8.37 -9.88
N TYR A 65 0.16 8.19 -8.68
CA TYR A 65 -0.61 7.83 -7.49
C TYR A 65 -1.72 8.86 -7.16
N GLN A 66 -1.40 10.14 -7.28
CA GLN A 66 -2.34 11.24 -7.07
C GLN A 66 -3.30 11.43 -8.26
N GLN A 67 -3.38 10.47 -9.16
CA GLN A 67 -4.22 10.51 -10.38
C GLN A 67 -3.89 11.67 -11.32
N GLY A 68 -2.65 12.15 -11.28
CA GLY A 68 -2.14 13.10 -12.24
C GLY A 68 -1.95 12.47 -13.63
N SER A 69 -1.90 13.30 -14.66
CA SER A 69 -1.64 12.85 -16.03
C SER A 69 -0.20 12.40 -16.22
N GLY A 70 0.05 11.56 -17.22
CA GLY A 70 1.41 11.15 -17.60
C GLY A 70 2.32 12.33 -17.95
N ALA A 71 1.80 13.40 -18.52
CA ALA A 71 2.56 14.63 -18.78
C ALA A 71 3.01 15.30 -17.46
N GLN A 72 2.16 15.32 -16.44
CA GLN A 72 2.51 15.82 -15.11
C GLN A 72 3.52 14.91 -14.42
N ALA A 73 3.40 13.60 -14.56
CA ALA A 73 4.37 12.63 -14.02
C ALA A 73 5.76 12.80 -14.67
N ILE A 74 5.83 12.98 -16.00
CA ILE A 74 7.07 13.28 -16.72
C ILE A 74 7.68 14.59 -16.21
N THR A 75 6.86 15.63 -16.01
CA THR A 75 7.30 16.92 -15.48
C THR A 75 7.90 16.77 -14.08
N ALA A 76 7.22 16.05 -13.19
CA ALA A 76 7.70 15.80 -11.83
C ALA A 76 9.05 15.06 -11.82
N ALA A 77 9.16 14.00 -12.62
CA ALA A 77 10.39 13.22 -12.75
C ALA A 77 11.57 14.07 -13.26
N ARG A 78 11.36 14.92 -14.27
CA ARG A 78 12.41 15.80 -14.78
C ARG A 78 12.78 16.91 -13.80
N THR A 79 11.80 17.44 -13.06
CA THR A 79 12.04 18.45 -12.04
C THR A 79 12.88 17.89 -10.89
N ASP A 80 12.57 16.66 -10.47
CA ASP A 80 13.35 15.98 -9.42
C ASP A 80 14.79 15.67 -9.89
N ALA A 81 14.96 15.15 -11.12
CA ALA A 81 16.29 14.96 -11.70
C ALA A 81 17.10 16.26 -11.73
N LEU A 82 16.48 17.40 -12.08
CA LEU A 82 17.12 18.72 -12.06
C LEU A 82 17.52 19.12 -10.63
N THR A 83 16.65 18.88 -9.64
CA THR A 83 16.94 19.16 -8.21
C THR A 83 18.14 18.36 -7.72
N ASN A 84 18.31 17.13 -8.22
CA ASN A 84 19.44 16.26 -7.94
C ASN A 84 20.70 16.58 -8.80
N GLY A 85 20.68 17.69 -9.55
CA GLY A 85 21.82 18.16 -10.33
C GLY A 85 21.93 17.59 -11.75
N TYR A 86 20.88 16.95 -12.27
CA TYR A 86 20.84 16.42 -13.63
C TYR A 86 19.85 17.22 -14.49
N SER A 87 20.37 18.13 -15.28
CA SER A 87 19.57 18.97 -16.16
C SER A 87 19.00 18.16 -17.35
N SER A 88 17.77 18.46 -17.71
CA SER A 88 17.14 17.94 -18.94
C SER A 88 17.29 18.90 -20.13
N GLY A 89 18.14 19.92 -20.02
CA GLY A 89 18.38 20.91 -21.07
C GLY A 89 17.13 21.76 -21.39
N ALA A 90 17.06 22.21 -22.65
CA ALA A 90 16.00 23.06 -23.14
C ALA A 90 14.71 22.31 -23.59
N CYS A 91 14.61 21.02 -23.31
CA CYS A 91 13.44 20.23 -23.65
C CYS A 91 12.20 20.63 -22.85
N LEU A 92 11.01 20.43 -23.44
CA LEU A 92 9.76 20.57 -22.71
C LEU A 92 9.68 19.51 -21.59
N LEU A 93 9.48 19.95 -20.36
CA LEU A 93 9.48 19.07 -19.20
C LEU A 93 8.43 17.96 -19.28
N SER A 94 7.32 18.21 -19.95
CA SER A 94 6.21 17.24 -20.12
C SER A 94 6.39 16.28 -21.29
N THR A 95 7.45 16.40 -22.08
CA THR A 95 7.66 15.56 -23.26
C THR A 95 8.40 14.29 -22.90
N ALA A 96 7.83 13.14 -23.28
CA ALA A 96 8.51 11.84 -23.12
C ALA A 96 9.75 11.74 -24.04
N GLY A 97 10.71 10.93 -23.62
CA GLY A 97 11.91 10.63 -24.39
C GLY A 97 13.20 11.27 -23.87
N PRO A 98 14.30 11.17 -24.60
CA PRO A 98 15.59 11.69 -24.22
C PRO A 98 15.65 13.22 -24.35
N CYS A 99 16.24 13.85 -23.36
CA CYS A 99 16.56 15.26 -23.35
C CYS A 99 18.02 15.47 -22.98
N ILE A 100 18.75 16.17 -23.83
CA ILE A 100 20.20 16.34 -23.72
C ILE A 100 20.50 17.75 -23.24
N ASP A 101 21.25 17.86 -22.17
CA ASP A 101 21.93 19.09 -21.76
C ASP A 101 23.37 19.04 -22.28
N ALA A 102 23.66 19.83 -23.32
CA ALA A 102 24.98 19.88 -23.94
C ALA A 102 26.04 20.50 -23.02
N ALA A 103 25.64 21.36 -22.09
CA ALA A 103 26.59 22.04 -21.19
C ALA A 103 27.13 21.07 -20.12
N THR A 104 26.31 20.21 -19.58
CA THR A 104 26.67 19.22 -18.56
C THR A 104 27.00 17.85 -19.13
N GLN A 105 26.81 17.63 -20.43
CA GLN A 105 26.96 16.34 -21.10
C GLN A 105 26.06 15.28 -20.45
N THR A 106 24.86 15.69 -20.01
CA THR A 106 23.88 14.84 -19.36
C THR A 106 22.68 14.62 -20.27
N THR A 107 22.17 13.38 -20.30
CA THR A 107 20.91 13.02 -20.97
C THR A 107 19.95 12.48 -19.93
N VAL A 108 18.83 13.15 -19.72
CA VAL A 108 17.73 12.67 -18.91
C VAL A 108 16.63 12.13 -19.84
N THR A 109 16.34 10.85 -19.75
CA THR A 109 15.33 10.17 -20.57
C THR A 109 14.18 9.78 -19.66
N VAL A 110 12.97 10.20 -20.01
CA VAL A 110 11.76 9.86 -19.25
C VAL A 110 10.71 9.30 -20.18
N TYR A 111 10.13 8.14 -19.83
CA TYR A 111 9.03 7.53 -20.55
C TYR A 111 7.87 7.21 -19.63
N TRP A 112 6.69 7.55 -20.08
CA TRP A 112 5.42 7.12 -19.52
C TRP A 112 4.47 6.72 -20.66
N PRO A 113 3.96 5.49 -20.66
CA PRO A 113 4.41 4.34 -19.84
C PRO A 113 5.86 3.91 -20.16
N PRO A 114 6.49 3.05 -19.32
CA PRO A 114 7.81 2.49 -19.59
C PRO A 114 7.91 1.80 -20.95
N ILE A 115 9.09 1.88 -21.57
CA ILE A 115 9.36 1.24 -22.88
C ILE A 115 10.34 0.07 -22.77
N SER A 116 10.89 -0.19 -21.58
CA SER A 116 11.85 -1.27 -21.33
C SER A 116 11.61 -1.95 -20.00
N GLY A 117 12.15 -3.17 -19.84
CA GLY A 117 12.03 -3.96 -18.58
C GLY A 117 10.69 -4.65 -18.41
N SER A 118 10.38 -5.04 -17.18
CA SER A 118 9.19 -5.85 -16.82
C SER A 118 7.88 -5.08 -16.91
N TYR A 119 7.93 -3.75 -16.90
CA TYR A 119 6.76 -2.86 -16.82
C TYR A 119 6.42 -2.15 -18.14
N VAL A 120 6.87 -2.69 -19.27
CA VAL A 120 6.60 -2.11 -20.60
C VAL A 120 5.11 -1.94 -20.83
N GLY A 121 4.71 -0.71 -21.19
CA GLY A 121 3.31 -0.39 -21.49
C GLY A 121 2.39 -0.21 -20.29
N ASN A 122 2.89 -0.43 -19.06
CA ASN A 122 2.10 -0.25 -17.85
C ASN A 122 1.94 1.23 -17.51
N VAL A 123 0.73 1.77 -17.64
CA VAL A 123 0.41 3.18 -17.39
C VAL A 123 0.50 3.62 -15.92
N GLN A 124 0.65 2.67 -15.01
CA GLN A 124 0.86 2.97 -13.60
C GLN A 124 2.35 3.14 -13.23
N HIS A 125 3.25 2.99 -14.21
CA HIS A 125 4.69 3.07 -14.01
C HIS A 125 5.32 4.16 -14.89
N ILE A 126 6.42 4.71 -14.42
CA ILE A 126 7.26 5.66 -15.15
C ILE A 126 8.71 5.18 -15.15
N GLU A 127 9.37 5.34 -16.27
CA GLU A 127 10.77 4.98 -16.45
C GLU A 127 11.62 6.24 -16.59
N VAL A 128 12.69 6.33 -15.79
CA VAL A 128 13.69 7.39 -15.88
C VAL A 128 15.07 6.78 -16.10
N SER A 129 15.82 7.31 -17.05
CA SER A 129 17.21 6.96 -17.25
C SER A 129 18.06 8.21 -17.32
N ILE A 130 19.14 8.22 -16.56
CA ILE A 130 20.12 9.29 -16.56
C ILE A 130 21.41 8.76 -17.15
N THR A 131 21.96 9.47 -18.12
CA THR A 131 23.27 9.18 -18.71
C THR A 131 24.12 10.42 -18.62
N ARG A 132 25.32 10.28 -18.04
CA ARG A 132 26.31 11.36 -17.90
C ARG A 132 27.63 10.92 -18.47
N GLN A 133 28.34 11.85 -19.11
CA GLN A 133 29.71 11.63 -19.60
C GLN A 133 30.70 11.92 -18.45
N VAL A 134 31.36 10.89 -17.96
CA VAL A 134 32.35 11.02 -16.87
C VAL A 134 33.75 11.05 -17.44
N LYS A 135 34.51 12.09 -17.10
CA LYS A 135 35.89 12.21 -17.51
C LYS A 135 36.79 11.30 -16.68
N THR A 136 37.58 10.48 -17.36
CA THR A 136 38.59 9.61 -16.76
C THR A 136 39.96 9.93 -17.31
N SER A 137 41.04 9.52 -16.61
CA SER A 137 42.40 9.90 -16.96
C SER A 137 43.17 8.79 -17.66
N LEU A 138 42.95 7.54 -17.27
CA LEU A 138 43.68 6.36 -17.76
C LEU A 138 42.83 5.32 -18.46
N VAL A 139 41.51 5.39 -18.31
CA VAL A 139 40.56 4.51 -19.02
C VAL A 139 39.94 5.31 -20.17
N PRO A 140 40.58 5.45 -21.32
CA PRO A 140 39.93 6.03 -22.48
C PRO A 140 39.18 4.93 -23.21
N ALA A 141 37.85 4.90 -23.13
CA ALA A 141 37.08 4.27 -24.16
C ALA A 141 36.90 5.28 -25.28
N GLN A 142 37.70 5.20 -26.33
CA GLN A 142 37.65 6.02 -27.57
C GLN A 142 37.63 7.55 -27.46
N ALA A 143 37.32 8.14 -26.29
CA ALA A 143 37.30 9.58 -26.03
C ALA A 143 37.58 9.86 -24.55
N ALA A 144 37.95 11.13 -24.22
CA ALA A 144 38.22 11.54 -22.85
C ALA A 144 37.03 11.42 -21.87
N PHE A 145 35.93 10.86 -22.32
CA PHE A 145 34.68 10.73 -21.55
C PHE A 145 34.10 9.33 -21.70
N ASN A 146 33.67 8.75 -20.57
CA ASN A 146 33.00 7.47 -20.48
C ASN A 146 31.52 7.68 -20.13
N PRO A 147 30.55 7.15 -20.91
CA PRO A 147 29.16 7.25 -20.58
C PRO A 147 28.82 6.32 -19.40
N VAL A 148 28.34 6.90 -18.32
CA VAL A 148 27.72 6.19 -17.21
C VAL A 148 26.22 6.33 -17.35
N ARG A 149 25.49 5.25 -17.20
CA ARG A 149 24.04 5.21 -17.32
C ARG A 149 23.41 4.52 -16.11
N ALA A 150 22.39 5.14 -15.56
CA ALA A 150 21.51 4.56 -14.55
C ALA A 150 20.06 4.55 -15.04
N ARG A 151 19.26 3.65 -14.51
CA ARG A 151 17.84 3.51 -14.84
C ARG A 151 17.07 3.20 -13.57
N GLY A 152 15.97 3.91 -13.33
CA GLY A 152 14.99 3.64 -12.30
C GLY A 152 13.61 3.53 -12.92
N VAL A 153 12.81 2.60 -12.41
CA VAL A 153 11.39 2.49 -12.72
C VAL A 153 10.64 2.53 -11.39
N ALA A 154 9.65 3.39 -11.33
CA ALA A 154 8.74 3.45 -10.20
C ALA A 154 7.31 3.45 -10.67
N GLY A 155 6.43 2.95 -9.84
CA GLY A 155 5.02 2.91 -10.16
C GLY A 155 4.17 2.83 -8.90
N SER A 156 2.88 2.99 -9.10
CA SER A 156 1.88 2.76 -8.07
C SER A 156 1.27 1.39 -8.31
N GLU A 157 1.79 0.40 -7.61
CA GLU A 157 1.23 -0.95 -7.65
C GLU A 157 0.37 -1.23 -6.44
N PRO A 158 -0.72 -2.01 -6.63
CA PRO A 158 -1.49 -2.52 -5.53
C PRO A 158 -0.63 -3.38 -4.60
N LEU A 159 -0.65 -3.09 -3.30
CA LEU A 159 -0.03 -3.96 -2.31
C LEU A 159 -0.97 -5.13 -2.00
N ASN A 160 -0.64 -6.30 -2.51
CA ASN A 160 -1.24 -7.53 -2.04
C ASN A 160 -0.52 -7.92 -0.74
N ASN A 161 -1.18 -7.71 0.41
CA ASN A 161 -0.60 -8.05 1.72
C ASN A 161 -0.85 -9.50 2.14
N GLY A 162 -1.68 -10.24 1.40
CA GLY A 162 -1.98 -11.66 1.68
C GLY A 162 -2.79 -11.91 2.96
N TYR A 163 -3.30 -10.85 3.61
CA TYR A 163 -4.10 -10.98 4.82
C TYR A 163 -5.58 -10.72 4.54
N ALA A 164 -6.40 -11.71 4.85
CA ALA A 164 -7.87 -11.63 4.81
C ALA A 164 -8.40 -10.77 5.97
N ILE A 165 -7.76 -10.86 7.13
CA ILE A 165 -8.06 -10.06 8.32
C ILE A 165 -6.81 -9.36 8.81
N MET A 166 -6.93 -8.06 9.14
CA MET A 166 -5.87 -7.27 9.77
C MET A 166 -6.41 -6.53 10.99
N ALA A 167 -5.86 -6.84 12.17
CA ALA A 167 -6.10 -6.10 13.40
C ALA A 167 -4.94 -5.11 13.63
N LEU A 168 -5.22 -3.82 13.44
CA LEU A 168 -4.23 -2.76 13.30
C LEU A 168 -3.69 -2.20 14.62
N ASP A 169 -4.34 -2.46 15.76
CA ASP A 169 -3.92 -1.92 17.05
C ASP A 169 -2.48 -2.32 17.39
N ARG A 170 -1.62 -1.32 17.55
CA ARG A 170 -0.19 -1.50 17.81
C ARG A 170 0.19 -1.44 19.29
N GLY A 171 -0.81 -1.22 20.14
CA GLY A 171 -0.64 -1.15 21.59
C GLY A 171 -0.47 -2.53 22.24
N ASN A 172 -0.46 -2.53 23.58
CA ASN A 172 -0.51 -3.76 24.38
C ASN A 172 -1.98 -4.11 24.69
N THR A 173 -2.76 -4.33 23.64
CA THR A 173 -4.21 -4.54 23.74
C THR A 173 -4.51 -6.03 23.67
N ASN A 174 -5.18 -6.56 24.70
CA ASN A 174 -5.72 -7.91 24.66
C ASN A 174 -6.80 -8.01 23.58
N ARG A 175 -6.92 -9.18 22.97
CA ARG A 175 -7.96 -9.43 21.97
C ARG A 175 -7.92 -8.46 20.80
N GLY A 176 -6.72 -8.17 20.30
CA GLY A 176 -6.60 -7.50 19.00
C GLY A 176 -7.39 -8.25 17.94
N PHE A 177 -7.36 -9.60 17.99
CA PHE A 177 -8.28 -10.51 17.32
C PHE A 177 -8.82 -11.52 18.33
N TRP A 178 -10.13 -11.69 18.37
CA TRP A 178 -10.78 -12.64 19.28
C TRP A 178 -11.94 -13.38 18.61
N THR A 179 -12.03 -14.69 18.89
CA THR A 179 -13.15 -15.52 18.49
C THR A 179 -13.75 -16.19 19.73
N GLY A 180 -15.02 -15.92 20.01
CA GLY A 180 -15.75 -16.53 21.12
C GLY A 180 -16.17 -17.97 20.82
N ASN A 181 -16.66 -18.67 21.83
CA ASN A 181 -17.00 -20.11 21.76
C ASN A 181 -18.01 -20.49 20.67
N ASN A 182 -18.86 -19.57 20.25
CA ASN A 182 -19.89 -19.80 19.22
C ASN A 182 -19.54 -19.07 17.90
N GLY A 183 -18.39 -18.42 17.83
CA GLY A 183 -17.92 -17.76 16.61
C GLY A 183 -17.29 -18.77 15.66
N SER A 184 -17.64 -18.70 14.40
CA SER A 184 -17.08 -19.52 13.32
C SER A 184 -16.35 -18.64 12.31
N VAL A 185 -15.18 -19.05 11.86
CA VAL A 185 -14.33 -18.28 10.92
C VAL A 185 -13.87 -19.20 9.80
N ASP A 186 -14.09 -18.77 8.56
CA ASP A 186 -13.64 -19.45 7.36
C ASP A 186 -12.92 -18.48 6.43
N LEU A 187 -11.59 -18.64 6.31
CA LEU A 187 -10.73 -17.75 5.51
C LEU A 187 -10.19 -18.47 4.29
N ASN A 188 -10.65 -18.03 3.13
CA ASN A 188 -10.27 -18.54 1.84
C ASN A 188 -9.33 -17.56 1.15
N GLY A 189 -8.09 -17.96 0.91
CA GLY A 189 -7.11 -17.22 0.13
C GLY A 189 -6.30 -16.14 0.86
N GLY A 190 -6.38 -16.04 2.20
CA GLY A 190 -5.60 -15.07 2.98
C GLY A 190 -5.43 -15.43 4.45
N GLY A 191 -4.40 -14.86 5.10
CA GLY A 191 -4.07 -15.05 6.51
C GLY A 191 -4.69 -14.02 7.44
N ILE A 192 -4.26 -14.07 8.70
CA ILE A 192 -4.63 -13.10 9.75
C ILE A 192 -3.38 -12.39 10.22
N LEU A 193 -3.42 -11.06 10.33
CA LEU A 193 -2.40 -10.25 10.95
C LEU A 193 -2.93 -9.57 12.22
N VAL A 194 -2.18 -9.65 13.31
CA VAL A 194 -2.51 -8.98 14.58
C VAL A 194 -1.30 -8.18 15.07
N ASN A 195 -1.41 -6.87 15.04
CA ASN A 195 -0.32 -5.95 15.40
C ASN A 195 -0.15 -5.71 16.92
N SER A 196 -1.07 -6.17 17.75
CA SER A 196 -0.97 -5.98 19.20
C SER A 196 0.25 -6.70 19.79
N THR A 197 0.93 -6.04 20.75
CA THR A 197 2.08 -6.59 21.48
C THR A 197 1.68 -7.35 22.76
N SER A 198 0.39 -7.49 23.03
CA SER A 198 -0.12 -8.16 24.24
C SER A 198 0.27 -9.65 24.29
N PRO A 199 0.46 -10.20 25.50
CA PRO A 199 0.51 -11.66 25.70
C PRO A 199 -0.77 -12.40 25.24
N ASN A 200 -1.89 -11.68 25.17
CA ASN A 200 -3.19 -12.18 24.67
C ASN A 200 -3.63 -11.37 23.44
N ALA A 201 -2.69 -11.07 22.53
CA ALA A 201 -2.95 -10.27 21.35
C ALA A 201 -3.98 -10.92 20.41
N SER A 202 -3.91 -12.24 20.28
CA SER A 202 -4.89 -13.05 19.56
C SER A 202 -5.39 -14.16 20.48
N GLU A 203 -6.72 -14.26 20.65
CA GLU A 203 -7.34 -15.24 21.52
C GLU A 203 -8.42 -16.02 20.74
N ASN A 204 -8.36 -17.35 20.76
CA ASN A 204 -9.34 -18.21 20.14
C ASN A 204 -10.01 -19.11 21.16
N ASP A 205 -11.23 -18.77 21.54
CA ASP A 205 -12.08 -19.57 22.42
C ASP A 205 -13.03 -20.50 21.64
N ALA A 206 -13.03 -20.41 20.30
CA ALA A 206 -13.79 -21.27 19.40
C ALA A 206 -13.12 -22.66 19.31
N CYS A 207 -13.34 -23.47 20.34
CA CYS A 207 -12.73 -24.78 20.47
C CYS A 207 -13.61 -25.89 19.88
N PRO A 208 -13.06 -26.84 19.11
CA PRO A 208 -13.80 -28.01 18.67
C PRO A 208 -14.34 -28.84 19.87
N PRO A 209 -15.55 -29.48 19.73
CA PRO A 209 -16.32 -29.68 18.50
C PRO A 209 -17.36 -28.61 18.19
N GLY A 210 -17.43 -27.51 18.95
CA GLY A 210 -18.58 -26.59 18.87
C GLY A 210 -18.47 -25.49 17.81
N ALA A 211 -17.27 -25.07 17.43
CA ALA A 211 -17.05 -23.99 16.46
C ALA A 211 -16.05 -24.42 15.38
N ALA A 212 -16.19 -23.86 14.19
CA ALA A 212 -15.29 -24.10 13.08
C ALA A 212 -14.37 -22.90 12.87
N PHE A 213 -13.05 -23.13 12.78
CA PHE A 213 -12.09 -22.13 12.41
C PHE A 213 -11.15 -22.69 11.36
N THR A 214 -11.22 -22.15 10.15
CA THR A 214 -10.43 -22.61 9.01
C THR A 214 -9.66 -21.47 8.38
N VAL A 215 -8.41 -21.75 8.01
CA VAL A 215 -7.56 -20.85 7.21
C VAL A 215 -6.92 -21.71 6.13
N ASP A 216 -7.09 -21.31 4.88
CA ASP A 216 -6.50 -22.00 3.75
C ASP A 216 -4.97 -22.07 3.85
N THR A 217 -4.39 -23.21 3.47
CA THR A 217 -2.95 -23.34 3.30
C THR A 217 -2.49 -22.60 2.02
N PRO A 218 -1.35 -21.89 2.05
CA PRO A 218 -0.30 -21.84 3.07
C PRO A 218 -0.40 -20.67 4.07
N TYR A 219 -1.57 -20.09 4.24
CA TYR A 219 -1.74 -18.89 5.05
C TYR A 219 -1.63 -19.16 6.56
N THR A 220 -1.31 -18.13 7.32
CA THR A 220 -0.93 -18.19 8.74
C THR A 220 -1.65 -17.14 9.57
N LEU A 221 -1.59 -17.31 10.89
CA LEU A 221 -1.82 -16.24 11.86
C LEU A 221 -0.46 -15.62 12.23
N ASP A 222 -0.23 -14.38 11.80
CA ASP A 222 0.94 -13.60 12.16
C ASP A 222 0.56 -12.64 13.28
N VAL A 223 1.18 -12.79 14.46
CA VAL A 223 0.87 -11.97 15.63
C VAL A 223 2.14 -11.38 16.23
N THR A 224 2.12 -10.07 16.51
CA THR A 224 3.28 -9.39 17.13
C THR A 224 3.47 -9.82 18.56
N GLY A 225 2.41 -9.93 19.35
CA GLY A 225 2.43 -10.48 20.70
C GLY A 225 2.34 -12.00 20.74
N GLN A 226 1.42 -12.51 21.52
CA GLN A 226 1.19 -13.95 21.64
C GLN A 226 -0.24 -14.32 21.22
N ALA A 227 -0.41 -15.56 20.80
CA ALA A 227 -1.69 -16.18 20.55
C ALA A 227 -2.03 -17.19 21.64
N THR A 228 -3.25 -17.11 22.16
CA THR A 228 -3.77 -17.97 23.22
C THR A 228 -5.05 -18.67 22.80
N GLY A 229 -5.45 -19.73 23.51
CA GLY A 229 -6.64 -20.51 23.21
C GLY A 229 -6.41 -21.68 22.26
N CYS A 230 -7.39 -22.05 21.46
CA CYS A 230 -7.47 -23.33 20.77
C CYS A 230 -6.82 -23.41 19.37
N TRP A 231 -5.83 -22.58 19.08
CA TRP A 231 -5.19 -22.53 17.74
C TRP A 231 -4.61 -23.87 17.29
N SER A 232 -4.00 -24.62 18.22
CA SER A 232 -3.40 -25.94 17.93
C SER A 232 -4.42 -27.08 17.84
N ASN A 233 -5.64 -26.87 18.32
CA ASN A 233 -6.67 -27.90 18.40
C ASN A 233 -7.60 -27.91 17.16
N LEU A 234 -7.40 -26.96 16.26
CA LEU A 234 -8.13 -26.85 15.01
C LEU A 234 -7.74 -27.95 14.02
N THR A 235 -8.61 -28.29 13.09
CA THR A 235 -8.36 -29.33 12.08
C THR A 235 -8.71 -28.80 10.68
N PRO A 236 -7.73 -28.49 9.84
CA PRO A 236 -6.27 -28.46 10.12
C PRO A 236 -5.88 -27.39 11.15
N PRO A 237 -4.77 -27.56 11.89
CA PRO A 237 -4.28 -26.53 12.79
C PRO A 237 -3.82 -25.30 12.00
N VAL A 238 -4.14 -24.10 12.51
CA VAL A 238 -3.68 -22.84 11.94
C VAL A 238 -2.23 -22.58 12.36
N PRO A 239 -1.28 -22.44 11.44
CA PRO A 239 0.08 -22.10 11.80
C PRO A 239 0.15 -20.70 12.42
N VAL A 240 0.75 -20.60 13.61
CA VAL A 240 0.89 -19.35 14.37
C VAL A 240 2.34 -18.87 14.35
N ASN A 241 2.59 -17.67 13.85
CA ASN A 241 3.88 -16.97 13.85
C ASN A 241 3.85 -15.88 14.92
N ALA A 242 4.14 -16.22 16.17
CA ALA A 242 4.22 -15.25 17.28
C ALA A 242 5.54 -14.46 17.23
N GLY A 243 5.51 -13.22 17.70
CA GLY A 243 6.67 -12.32 17.66
C GLY A 243 6.93 -11.73 16.27
N HIS A 244 5.93 -11.73 15.39
CA HIS A 244 6.00 -11.07 14.09
C HIS A 244 6.20 -9.56 14.23
N ASN A 245 6.92 -8.94 13.32
CA ASN A 245 7.06 -7.49 13.33
C ASN A 245 5.72 -6.81 13.01
N GLN A 246 5.46 -5.69 13.69
CA GLN A 246 4.28 -4.87 13.39
C GLN A 246 4.30 -4.40 11.93
N VAL A 247 3.20 -4.60 11.23
CA VAL A 247 3.01 -4.15 9.84
C VAL A 247 2.32 -2.79 9.84
N PRO A 248 2.79 -1.80 9.07
CA PRO A 248 2.07 -0.55 8.89
C PRO A 248 0.67 -0.78 8.35
N ASP A 249 -0.25 0.13 8.69
CA ASP A 249 -1.57 0.15 8.06
C ASP A 249 -1.45 0.38 6.55
N PRO A 250 -1.85 -0.58 5.72
CA PRO A 250 -1.70 -0.46 4.27
C PRO A 250 -2.62 0.61 3.67
N PHE A 251 -3.67 1.02 4.38
CA PHE A 251 -4.65 2.01 3.93
C PHE A 251 -4.48 3.38 4.58
N ALA A 252 -3.44 3.63 5.40
CA ALA A 252 -3.25 4.87 6.15
C ALA A 252 -3.30 6.16 5.31
N GLY A 253 -2.94 6.08 4.04
CA GLY A 253 -2.99 7.20 3.09
C GLY A 253 -4.18 7.15 2.12
N PHE A 254 -5.17 6.29 2.36
CA PHE A 254 -6.28 6.14 1.42
C PHE A 254 -7.09 7.44 1.31
N PRO A 255 -7.39 7.92 0.08
CA PRO A 255 -8.05 9.21 -0.09
C PRO A 255 -9.49 9.16 0.42
N LYS A 256 -9.84 10.16 1.23
CA LYS A 256 -11.21 10.38 1.68
C LYS A 256 -12.05 11.00 0.55
N PRO A 257 -13.35 10.70 0.46
CA PRO A 257 -14.20 11.30 -0.56
C PRO A 257 -14.31 12.81 -0.36
N SER A 258 -14.19 13.58 -1.43
CA SER A 258 -14.36 15.04 -1.38
C SER A 258 -15.83 15.45 -1.48
N VAL A 259 -16.21 16.47 -0.72
CA VAL A 259 -17.51 17.13 -0.85
C VAL A 259 -17.32 18.41 -1.64
N CYS A 260 -17.88 18.47 -2.83
CA CYS A 260 -17.86 19.69 -3.63
C CYS A 260 -19.11 20.50 -3.36
N SER A 261 -18.94 21.75 -2.92
CA SER A 261 -20.04 22.69 -2.65
C SER A 261 -19.87 23.98 -3.46
N GLY A 262 -20.98 24.48 -4.02
CA GLY A 262 -21.01 25.74 -4.74
C GLY A 262 -21.06 25.60 -6.28
N PRO A 263 -21.14 26.75 -6.98
CA PRO A 263 -21.43 26.79 -8.42
C PRO A 263 -20.26 26.36 -9.31
N LEU A 264 -19.05 26.20 -8.74
CA LEU A 264 -17.84 25.77 -9.48
C LEU A 264 -17.66 24.26 -9.52
N CYS A 265 -18.55 23.49 -8.92
CA CYS A 265 -18.48 22.04 -8.91
C CYS A 265 -18.79 21.45 -10.29
N VAL A 266 -17.93 20.54 -10.76
CA VAL A 266 -18.10 19.86 -12.05
C VAL A 266 -18.17 18.36 -11.79
N PRO A 267 -19.20 17.64 -12.29
CA PRO A 267 -20.31 18.11 -13.12
C PRO A 267 -21.41 18.86 -12.34
N ALA A 268 -21.49 18.68 -11.00
CA ALA A 268 -22.47 19.31 -10.13
C ALA A 268 -22.00 19.27 -8.68
N PRO A 269 -22.58 20.10 -7.76
CA PRO A 269 -22.37 19.98 -6.33
C PRO A 269 -22.76 18.59 -5.81
N THR A 270 -22.03 18.11 -4.78
CA THR A 270 -22.38 16.86 -4.11
C THR A 270 -23.75 17.01 -3.43
N PRO A 271 -24.74 16.14 -3.73
CA PRO A 271 -26.04 16.21 -3.08
C PRO A 271 -25.94 16.05 -1.56
N VAL A 272 -26.77 16.78 -0.81
CA VAL A 272 -26.84 16.70 0.65
C VAL A 272 -28.27 16.36 1.07
N TYR A 273 -28.40 15.25 1.78
CA TYR A 273 -29.69 14.71 2.25
C TYR A 273 -29.85 14.95 3.76
N THR A 274 -30.89 15.65 4.15
CA THR A 274 -31.29 15.90 5.55
C THR A 274 -32.51 15.07 5.97
N SER A 275 -33.11 14.35 5.03
CA SER A 275 -34.18 13.36 5.24
C SER A 275 -34.04 12.25 4.23
N LEU A 276 -34.49 11.06 4.56
CA LEU A 276 -34.55 9.95 3.60
C LEU A 276 -35.71 10.18 2.62
N PRO A 277 -35.59 9.70 1.36
CA PRO A 277 -36.70 9.73 0.42
C PRO A 277 -37.84 8.82 0.88
N SER A 278 -39.07 9.14 0.47
CA SER A 278 -40.23 8.30 0.75
C SER A 278 -40.17 7.02 -0.09
N PRO A 279 -40.57 5.86 0.49
CA PRO A 279 -40.56 4.59 -0.25
C PRO A 279 -41.57 4.63 -1.41
N VAL A 280 -41.14 4.08 -2.55
CA VAL A 280 -41.98 3.85 -3.73
C VAL A 280 -42.10 2.35 -3.92
N GLY A 281 -43.35 1.85 -3.93
CA GLY A 281 -43.58 0.40 -4.02
C GLY A 281 -43.01 -0.42 -2.85
N GLY A 282 -42.82 0.20 -1.70
CA GLY A 282 -42.21 -0.42 -0.52
C GLY A 282 -40.69 -0.43 -0.48
N VAL A 283 -40.03 0.22 -1.45
CA VAL A 283 -38.56 0.35 -1.54
C VAL A 283 -38.15 1.81 -1.41
N THR A 284 -37.22 2.07 -0.51
CA THR A 284 -36.54 3.39 -0.37
C THR A 284 -35.26 3.36 -1.18
N THR A 285 -35.25 4.07 -2.30
CA THR A 285 -34.04 4.17 -3.16
C THR A 285 -33.19 5.34 -2.69
N LEU A 286 -31.92 5.09 -2.43
CA LEU A 286 -30.94 6.07 -2.01
C LEU A 286 -30.00 6.40 -3.17
N ASP A 287 -29.71 7.67 -3.36
CA ASP A 287 -28.75 8.16 -4.35
C ASP A 287 -27.42 8.59 -3.69
N PRO A 288 -26.29 8.51 -4.40
CA PRO A 288 -24.99 8.96 -3.89
C PRO A 288 -25.00 10.40 -3.40
N GLY A 289 -24.33 10.67 -2.28
CA GLY A 289 -24.24 12.02 -1.69
C GLY A 289 -23.89 12.02 -0.22
N VAL A 290 -24.07 13.18 0.43
CA VAL A 290 -23.82 13.36 1.86
C VAL A 290 -25.13 13.18 2.63
N TYR A 291 -25.16 12.25 3.57
CA TYR A 291 -26.30 11.94 4.43
C TYR A 291 -26.07 12.54 5.83
N LYS A 292 -26.77 13.64 6.11
CA LYS A 292 -26.84 14.28 7.45
C LYS A 292 -27.99 13.71 8.30
N VAL A 293 -28.60 12.69 7.84
CA VAL A 293 -29.64 11.91 8.49
C VAL A 293 -29.17 10.45 8.57
N SER A 294 -29.44 9.76 9.66
CA SER A 294 -29.12 8.34 9.77
C SER A 294 -29.87 7.55 8.68
N ILE A 295 -29.12 6.72 7.97
CA ILE A 295 -29.72 5.69 7.09
C ILE A 295 -30.19 4.58 8.02
N ARG A 296 -31.43 4.70 8.49
CA ARG A 296 -32.01 3.80 9.47
C ARG A 296 -33.15 3.00 8.85
N GLY A 297 -32.95 1.68 8.79
CA GLY A 297 -34.01 0.74 8.45
C GLY A 297 -34.62 0.09 9.71
N SER A 298 -35.93 0.13 9.86
CA SER A 298 -36.66 -0.53 10.94
C SER A 298 -37.83 -1.35 10.38
N GLY A 299 -38.18 -2.43 11.05
CA GLY A 299 -39.27 -3.30 10.61
C GLY A 299 -38.96 -4.08 9.34
N ASN A 300 -39.74 -3.91 8.28
CA ASN A 300 -39.58 -4.61 7.00
C ASN A 300 -39.18 -3.64 5.86
N GLU A 301 -38.53 -2.53 6.17
CA GLU A 301 -38.11 -1.55 5.16
C GLU A 301 -37.06 -2.13 4.22
N VAL A 302 -37.19 -1.83 2.94
CA VAL A 302 -36.26 -2.25 1.91
C VAL A 302 -35.52 -1.01 1.41
N PHE A 303 -34.20 -1.05 1.48
CA PHE A 303 -33.32 -0.02 0.91
C PHE A 303 -32.63 -0.55 -0.35
N HIS A 304 -32.59 0.31 -1.34
CA HIS A 304 -31.79 0.09 -2.54
C HIS A 304 -30.83 1.25 -2.75
N LEU A 305 -29.53 0.98 -2.74
CA LEU A 305 -28.47 1.97 -2.95
C LEU A 305 -28.07 1.98 -4.42
N ASN A 306 -28.27 3.10 -5.09
CA ASN A 306 -27.78 3.30 -6.46
C ASN A 306 -26.23 3.35 -6.47
N PRO A 307 -25.58 2.96 -7.57
CA PRO A 307 -24.11 2.96 -7.67
C PRO A 307 -23.51 4.34 -7.36
N GLY A 308 -22.47 4.40 -6.51
CA GLY A 308 -21.75 5.63 -6.21
C GLY A 308 -21.24 5.75 -4.78
N VAL A 309 -20.90 6.98 -4.38
CA VAL A 309 -20.25 7.30 -3.11
C VAL A 309 -21.26 7.86 -2.12
N TYR A 310 -21.33 7.26 -0.95
CA TYR A 310 -22.20 7.64 0.17
C TYR A 310 -21.35 8.16 1.32
N ILE A 311 -21.45 9.45 1.66
CA ILE A 311 -20.79 10.06 2.81
C ILE A 311 -21.81 10.14 3.92
N VAL A 312 -21.64 9.29 4.96
CA VAL A 312 -22.62 9.13 6.03
C VAL A 312 -22.13 9.81 7.29
N GLU A 313 -22.74 10.95 7.64
CA GLU A 313 -22.38 11.75 8.83
C GLU A 313 -23.19 11.36 10.08
N ALA A 314 -24.31 10.68 9.92
CA ALA A 314 -25.26 10.43 10.99
C ALA A 314 -25.50 8.92 11.29
N GLY A 315 -24.61 8.06 10.78
CA GLY A 315 -24.63 6.63 11.01
C GLY A 315 -25.49 5.83 10.02
N PHE A 316 -25.21 4.51 9.99
CA PHE A 316 -25.90 3.54 9.19
C PHE A 316 -26.39 2.43 10.13
N ASP A 317 -27.70 2.32 10.32
CA ASP A 317 -28.33 1.48 11.33
C ASP A 317 -29.46 0.69 10.68
N THR A 318 -29.37 -0.62 10.73
CA THR A 318 -30.45 -1.52 10.30
C THR A 318 -30.91 -2.38 11.46
N SER A 319 -32.19 -2.33 11.75
CA SER A 319 -32.83 -3.18 12.74
C SER A 319 -34.17 -3.71 12.20
N GLY A 320 -34.48 -4.95 12.46
CA GLY A 320 -35.70 -5.57 11.93
C GLY A 320 -35.44 -6.61 10.84
N ASN A 321 -36.39 -6.79 9.93
CA ASN A 321 -36.32 -7.82 8.87
C ASN A 321 -36.15 -7.19 7.47
N GLY A 322 -35.71 -5.95 7.40
CA GLY A 322 -35.56 -5.24 6.14
C GLY A 322 -34.43 -5.78 5.29
N LEU A 323 -34.45 -5.43 4.02
CA LEU A 323 -33.40 -5.79 3.06
C LEU A 323 -32.62 -4.54 2.65
N VAL A 324 -31.31 -4.62 2.58
CA VAL A 324 -30.45 -3.57 2.01
C VAL A 324 -29.71 -4.15 0.81
N THR A 325 -29.87 -3.52 -0.35
CA THR A 325 -29.22 -3.97 -1.58
C THR A 325 -28.48 -2.81 -2.27
N GLY A 326 -27.41 -3.12 -2.96
CA GLY A 326 -26.72 -2.14 -3.79
C GLY A 326 -25.49 -2.74 -4.47
N SER A 327 -25.22 -2.33 -5.70
CA SER A 327 -24.03 -2.76 -6.41
C SER A 327 -23.27 -1.55 -6.94
N GLY A 328 -21.94 -1.60 -6.85
CA GLY A 328 -21.08 -0.47 -7.19
C GLY A 328 -21.15 0.66 -6.16
N VAL A 329 -21.31 0.33 -4.87
CA VAL A 329 -21.41 1.31 -3.78
C VAL A 329 -20.10 1.45 -3.01
N PHE A 330 -19.86 2.63 -2.48
CA PHE A 330 -18.83 2.90 -1.49
C PHE A 330 -19.41 3.74 -0.37
N ILE A 331 -19.36 3.24 0.86
CA ILE A 331 -19.91 3.89 2.05
C ILE A 331 -18.78 4.40 2.93
N TYR A 332 -18.74 5.73 3.09
CA TYR A 332 -17.79 6.42 3.96
C TYR A 332 -18.51 6.94 5.20
N ASN A 333 -18.30 6.27 6.34
CA ASN A 333 -18.83 6.71 7.64
C ASN A 333 -17.90 7.73 8.27
N THR A 334 -18.42 8.90 8.66
CA THR A 334 -17.61 10.00 9.13
C THR A 334 -18.34 10.85 10.17
N TYR A 335 -17.65 11.87 10.69
CA TYR A 335 -18.19 12.80 11.69
C TYR A 335 -19.10 13.89 11.08
N SER A 336 -19.98 14.43 11.90
CA SER A 336 -21.11 15.31 11.50
C SER A 336 -20.71 16.65 10.87
N THR A 337 -19.44 17.06 10.94
CA THR A 337 -18.92 18.31 10.38
C THR A 337 -18.07 18.14 9.15
N TYR A 338 -18.00 16.93 8.60
CA TYR A 338 -17.22 16.65 7.39
C TYR A 338 -17.69 17.52 6.20
N PRO A 339 -16.81 18.10 5.36
CA PRO A 339 -15.37 17.89 5.26
C PRO A 339 -14.50 18.87 6.08
N ALA A 340 -15.09 19.68 6.96
CA ALA A 340 -14.28 20.51 7.85
C ALA A 340 -13.39 19.61 8.74
N PRO A 341 -12.20 20.08 9.16
CA PRO A 341 -11.35 19.29 10.02
C PRO A 341 -12.07 18.81 11.28
N PRO A 342 -11.85 17.55 11.73
CA PRO A 342 -12.45 17.07 12.96
C PRO A 342 -11.94 17.89 14.15
N GLY A 343 -12.82 18.18 15.09
CA GLY A 343 -12.43 18.76 16.38
C GLY A 343 -11.69 17.74 17.25
N LEU A 344 -11.35 18.14 18.49
CA LEU A 344 -10.70 17.24 19.46
C LEU A 344 -11.60 16.04 19.86
N SER A 345 -12.92 16.19 19.71
CA SER A 345 -13.90 15.13 19.94
C SER A 345 -14.88 15.13 18.78
N PRO A 346 -14.58 14.46 17.68
CA PRO A 346 -15.47 14.39 16.54
C PRO A 346 -16.77 13.68 16.92
N ASN A 347 -17.91 14.25 16.48
CA ASN A 347 -19.22 13.64 16.68
C ASN A 347 -19.48 12.62 15.58
N CYS A 348 -19.08 11.38 15.82
CA CYS A 348 -19.29 10.24 14.94
C CYS A 348 -20.52 9.44 15.38
N SER A 349 -21.14 8.76 14.44
CA SER A 349 -22.24 7.83 14.70
C SER A 349 -21.81 6.40 14.42
N ASP A 350 -22.43 5.45 15.09
CA ASP A 350 -22.18 4.03 14.93
C ASP A 350 -22.64 3.51 13.57
N VAL A 351 -22.04 2.41 13.15
CA VAL A 351 -22.59 1.54 12.12
C VAL A 351 -23.07 0.27 12.81
N SER A 352 -24.37 0.07 12.84
CA SER A 352 -25.00 -1.08 13.53
C SER A 352 -25.97 -1.80 12.60
N LEU A 353 -25.58 -2.98 12.17
CA LEU A 353 -26.30 -3.81 11.21
C LEU A 353 -26.81 -5.06 11.92
N THR A 354 -27.82 -4.87 12.80
CA THR A 354 -28.24 -5.87 13.81
C THR A 354 -29.62 -6.49 13.57
N GLY A 355 -30.12 -6.46 12.36
CA GLY A 355 -31.45 -7.02 12.04
C GLY A 355 -31.45 -8.52 11.75
N ASN A 356 -32.64 -9.01 11.36
CA ASN A 356 -32.80 -10.34 10.77
C ASN A 356 -32.91 -10.29 9.24
N GLY A 357 -32.83 -9.09 8.66
CA GLY A 357 -32.89 -8.90 7.22
C GLY A 357 -31.48 -9.06 6.60
N ASP A 358 -31.47 -9.35 5.31
CA ASP A 358 -30.22 -9.53 4.59
C ASP A 358 -29.67 -8.20 4.07
N ILE A 359 -28.35 -8.11 4.02
CA ILE A 359 -27.61 -6.98 3.44
C ILE A 359 -26.74 -7.52 2.33
N ASP A 360 -27.04 -7.14 1.09
CA ASP A 360 -26.32 -7.54 -0.12
C ASP A 360 -25.72 -6.30 -0.78
N LEU A 361 -24.45 -6.05 -0.54
CA LEU A 361 -23.75 -4.86 -1.03
C LEU A 361 -22.46 -5.23 -1.76
N ASP A 362 -22.29 -4.71 -2.98
CA ASP A 362 -21.08 -4.86 -3.75
C ASP A 362 -20.36 -3.52 -3.88
N ALA A 363 -19.06 -3.54 -3.64
CA ALA A 363 -18.22 -2.37 -3.81
C ALA A 363 -18.09 -1.92 -5.27
N MET A 364 -17.62 -0.70 -5.46
CA MET A 364 -17.29 -0.17 -6.78
C MET A 364 -16.20 -1.03 -7.45
N THR A 365 -16.36 -1.33 -8.74
CA THR A 365 -15.39 -2.11 -9.51
C THR A 365 -14.35 -1.25 -10.24
N THR A 366 -14.50 0.08 -10.20
CA THR A 366 -13.61 1.05 -10.87
C THR A 366 -13.46 2.30 -9.99
N GLY A 367 -12.48 3.14 -10.33
CA GLY A 367 -12.24 4.42 -9.64
C GLY A 367 -11.35 4.29 -8.40
N THR A 368 -11.24 5.40 -7.68
CA THR A 368 -10.34 5.54 -6.51
C THR A 368 -10.65 4.56 -5.39
N TRP A 369 -11.92 4.29 -5.15
CA TRP A 369 -12.40 3.40 -4.08
C TRP A 369 -12.81 2.01 -4.60
N LYS A 370 -12.19 1.58 -5.70
CA LYS A 370 -12.41 0.24 -6.24
C LYS A 370 -12.22 -0.82 -5.16
N ASN A 371 -13.16 -1.76 -5.06
CA ASN A 371 -13.20 -2.87 -4.12
C ASN A 371 -13.19 -2.46 -2.62
N LEU A 372 -13.47 -1.19 -2.30
CA LEU A 372 -13.68 -0.73 -0.94
C LEU A 372 -15.19 -0.53 -0.72
N LEU A 373 -15.78 -1.29 0.19
CA LEU A 373 -17.22 -1.23 0.47
C LEU A 373 -17.53 -0.26 1.60
N PHE A 374 -16.87 -0.42 2.74
CA PHE A 374 -16.96 0.50 3.88
C PHE A 374 -15.60 1.08 4.23
N TYR A 375 -15.60 2.37 4.49
CA TYR A 375 -14.46 3.09 5.08
C TYR A 375 -14.95 3.97 6.20
N GLN A 376 -14.57 3.65 7.44
CA GLN A 376 -14.82 4.53 8.58
C GLN A 376 -13.65 5.51 8.75
N ASP A 377 -13.97 6.81 8.88
CA ASP A 377 -12.97 7.86 9.05
C ASP A 377 -12.04 7.53 10.24
N PRO A 378 -10.70 7.66 10.10
CA PRO A 378 -9.78 7.43 11.22
C PRO A 378 -10.01 8.28 12.46
N ALA A 379 -10.73 9.41 12.33
CA ALA A 379 -11.15 10.22 13.46
C ALA A 379 -12.33 9.63 14.25
N CYS A 380 -13.00 8.61 13.69
CA CYS A 380 -14.16 7.95 14.31
C CYS A 380 -13.74 6.61 14.92
N SER A 381 -13.86 6.49 16.23
CA SER A 381 -13.55 5.26 16.98
C SER A 381 -14.78 4.47 17.42
N ASN A 382 -15.95 4.86 16.96
CA ASN A 382 -17.21 4.16 17.23
C ASN A 382 -17.16 2.75 16.65
N ASP A 383 -17.81 1.81 17.33
CA ASP A 383 -17.80 0.41 16.93
C ASP A 383 -18.57 0.18 15.62
N PHE A 384 -18.17 -0.83 14.89
CA PHE A 384 -18.84 -1.33 13.71
C PHE A 384 -19.39 -2.73 14.03
N GLU A 385 -20.70 -2.82 14.18
CA GLU A 385 -21.37 -4.04 14.63
C GLU A 385 -22.19 -4.67 13.51
N ILE A 386 -22.00 -5.96 13.32
CA ILE A 386 -22.91 -6.83 12.55
C ILE A 386 -23.48 -7.87 13.50
N GLY A 387 -24.82 -7.95 13.57
CA GLY A 387 -25.46 -8.82 14.54
C GLY A 387 -26.84 -9.30 14.08
N GLY A 388 -27.58 -9.92 15.00
CA GLY A 388 -28.91 -10.47 14.73
C GLY A 388 -28.89 -11.85 14.12
N ASN A 389 -29.79 -12.13 13.16
CA ASN A 389 -29.88 -13.42 12.45
C ASN A 389 -29.89 -13.25 10.91
N GLY A 390 -29.63 -12.05 10.42
CA GLY A 390 -29.52 -11.75 8.99
C GLY A 390 -28.16 -12.10 8.41
N ASN A 391 -28.09 -12.14 7.08
CA ASN A 391 -26.84 -12.33 6.36
C ASN A 391 -26.30 -10.99 5.88
N PHE A 392 -25.03 -10.76 6.10
CA PHE A 392 -24.29 -9.68 5.42
C PHE A 392 -23.41 -10.30 4.33
N ASN A 393 -23.78 -10.07 3.09
CA ASN A 393 -23.01 -10.46 1.92
C ASN A 393 -22.38 -9.20 1.31
N GLY A 394 -21.07 -9.08 1.40
CA GLY A 394 -20.36 -7.89 0.94
C GLY A 394 -19.18 -8.24 0.03
N ILE A 395 -19.24 -7.88 -1.24
CA ILE A 395 -18.06 -7.94 -2.10
C ILE A 395 -17.32 -6.62 -1.95
N GLY A 396 -16.12 -6.68 -1.35
CA GLY A 396 -15.28 -5.52 -1.10
C GLY A 396 -14.64 -5.57 0.28
N SER A 397 -13.68 -4.68 0.51
CA SER A 397 -13.00 -4.55 1.79
C SER A 397 -13.79 -3.69 2.76
N LEU A 398 -13.73 -4.04 4.04
CA LEU A 398 -14.16 -3.20 5.16
C LEU A 398 -12.89 -2.59 5.79
N TYR A 399 -12.78 -1.26 5.81
CA TYR A 399 -11.65 -0.55 6.39
C TYR A 399 -12.09 0.36 7.54
N LEU A 400 -11.73 -0.04 8.76
CA LEU A 400 -12.22 0.50 10.03
C LEU A 400 -11.02 0.80 10.96
N PRO A 401 -10.10 1.73 10.59
CA PRO A 401 -8.76 1.82 11.20
C PRO A 401 -8.75 2.17 12.69
N SER A 402 -9.81 2.82 13.17
CA SER A 402 -9.93 3.25 14.59
C SER A 402 -11.05 2.56 15.34
N ALA A 403 -11.84 1.70 14.69
CA ALA A 403 -12.98 1.04 15.26
C ALA A 403 -12.70 -0.41 15.71
N LEU A 404 -13.46 -0.85 16.69
CA LEU A 404 -13.69 -2.27 16.92
C LEU A 404 -14.72 -2.78 15.90
N PHE A 405 -14.37 -3.83 15.17
CA PHE A 405 -15.32 -4.62 14.40
C PHE A 405 -15.86 -5.73 15.27
N MET A 406 -17.17 -5.85 15.39
CA MET A 406 -17.85 -6.87 16.17
C MET A 406 -18.87 -7.64 15.32
N LEU A 407 -18.75 -8.96 15.33
CA LEU A 407 -19.78 -9.87 14.82
C LEU A 407 -20.42 -10.58 16.00
N ASP A 408 -21.68 -10.23 16.31
CA ASP A 408 -22.44 -10.79 17.44
C ASP A 408 -23.89 -11.10 17.07
N GLY A 409 -24.14 -12.33 16.74
CA GLY A 409 -25.51 -12.79 16.42
C GLY A 409 -25.54 -14.30 16.22
N ASN A 410 -26.54 -14.96 16.81
CA ASN A 410 -26.60 -16.42 16.84
C ASN A 410 -26.54 -17.10 15.46
N ASN A 411 -27.04 -16.44 14.42
CA ASN A 411 -26.98 -16.91 13.04
C ASN A 411 -26.50 -15.82 12.07
N ALA A 412 -25.93 -14.73 12.59
CA ALA A 412 -25.38 -13.70 11.72
C ALA A 412 -24.26 -14.30 10.86
N THR A 413 -24.31 -14.06 9.55
CA THR A 413 -23.26 -14.45 8.64
C THR A 413 -22.69 -13.22 7.98
N LEU A 414 -21.37 -13.08 8.04
CA LEU A 414 -20.65 -12.10 7.24
C LEU A 414 -19.87 -12.85 6.15
N SER A 415 -20.19 -12.56 4.90
CA SER A 415 -19.38 -12.97 3.76
C SER A 415 -18.78 -11.72 3.14
N GLY A 416 -17.46 -11.67 3.06
CA GLY A 416 -16.74 -10.49 2.60
C GLY A 416 -15.48 -10.82 1.83
N SER A 417 -14.76 -9.77 1.41
CA SER A 417 -13.51 -9.93 0.67
C SER A 417 -12.26 -9.68 1.53
N GLN A 418 -12.32 -8.73 2.44
CA GLN A 418 -11.23 -8.40 3.38
C GLN A 418 -11.76 -7.57 4.54
N LEU A 419 -11.23 -7.80 5.73
CA LEU A 419 -11.54 -7.02 6.93
C LEU A 419 -10.26 -6.40 7.51
N VAL A 420 -10.21 -5.07 7.57
CA VAL A 420 -9.11 -4.31 8.18
C VAL A 420 -9.70 -3.40 9.23
N ALA A 421 -9.44 -3.66 10.50
CA ALA A 421 -10.00 -2.92 11.62
C ALA A 421 -8.95 -2.66 12.72
N ARG A 422 -9.23 -1.74 13.65
CA ARG A 422 -8.36 -1.57 14.82
C ARG A 422 -8.31 -2.85 15.65
N GLN A 423 -9.46 -3.43 15.95
CA GLN A 423 -9.65 -4.72 16.63
C GLN A 423 -10.77 -5.50 15.96
N VAL A 424 -10.75 -6.82 16.08
CA VAL A 424 -11.74 -7.72 15.49
C VAL A 424 -12.23 -8.71 16.54
N GLU A 425 -13.52 -8.71 16.81
CA GLU A 425 -14.18 -9.64 17.72
C GLU A 425 -15.31 -10.39 17.02
N ILE A 426 -15.22 -11.71 17.01
CA ILE A 426 -16.25 -12.63 16.51
C ILE A 426 -16.83 -13.35 17.72
N GLN A 427 -17.83 -12.74 18.35
CA GLN A 427 -18.41 -13.28 19.59
C GLN A 427 -19.30 -14.48 19.31
N GLN A 428 -20.15 -14.35 18.28
CA GLN A 428 -21.05 -15.39 17.77
C GLN A 428 -21.21 -15.20 16.25
N GLY A 429 -21.80 -16.18 15.56
CA GLY A 429 -22.05 -16.10 14.13
C GLY A 429 -20.91 -16.64 13.27
N ASN A 430 -21.04 -16.47 11.96
CA ASN A 430 -20.15 -17.04 10.97
C ASN A 430 -19.49 -15.95 10.13
N LEU A 431 -18.17 -15.86 10.18
CA LEU A 431 -17.38 -14.98 9.33
C LEU A 431 -16.76 -15.81 8.19
N THR A 432 -17.10 -15.50 6.96
CA THR A 432 -16.45 -16.07 5.77
C THR A 432 -15.78 -14.96 4.98
N ILE A 433 -14.48 -15.05 4.78
CA ILE A 433 -13.72 -14.11 3.93
C ILE A 433 -13.16 -14.86 2.71
N ASN A 434 -13.59 -14.42 1.53
CA ASN A 434 -13.06 -14.90 0.26
C ASN A 434 -12.06 -13.88 -0.28
N TYR A 435 -10.84 -13.93 0.24
CA TYR A 435 -9.80 -12.98 -0.12
C TYR A 435 -9.23 -13.29 -1.50
N SER A 436 -9.18 -12.27 -2.33
CA SER A 436 -8.50 -12.30 -3.63
C SER A 436 -7.97 -10.91 -3.96
N PRO A 437 -6.80 -10.80 -4.57
CA PRO A 437 -6.30 -9.51 -5.05
C PRO A 437 -7.25 -8.78 -6.02
N ASN A 438 -8.19 -9.49 -6.62
CA ASN A 438 -9.13 -8.92 -7.59
C ASN A 438 -10.38 -8.33 -6.95
N ASN A 439 -10.75 -8.78 -5.74
CA ASN A 439 -11.96 -8.35 -5.04
C ASN A 439 -11.70 -7.57 -3.73
N THR A 440 -10.45 -7.30 -3.41
CA THR A 440 -10.06 -6.51 -2.25
C THR A 440 -9.62 -5.11 -2.64
N ALA A 441 -9.84 -4.14 -1.77
CA ALA A 441 -9.26 -2.83 -1.91
C ALA A 441 -7.73 -2.97 -1.85
N GLN A 442 -7.06 -2.32 -2.77
CA GLN A 442 -5.61 -2.37 -2.84
C GLN A 442 -5.07 -0.96 -2.71
N PRO A 443 -4.40 -0.64 -1.61
CA PRO A 443 -3.72 0.63 -1.51
C PRO A 443 -2.66 0.66 -2.62
N ILE A 444 -2.80 1.64 -3.48
CA ILE A 444 -1.84 1.91 -4.52
C ILE A 444 -0.80 2.84 -3.88
N LEU A 445 0.39 2.34 -3.56
CA LEU A 445 1.47 3.16 -3.04
C LEU A 445 2.55 3.31 -4.10
N PRO A 446 3.12 4.52 -4.27
CA PRO A 446 4.27 4.69 -5.14
C PRO A 446 5.46 3.91 -4.55
N ARG A 447 6.14 3.14 -5.39
CA ARG A 447 7.34 2.39 -5.02
C ARG A 447 8.31 2.29 -6.18
N LEU A 448 9.58 2.10 -5.87
CA LEU A 448 10.57 1.68 -6.86
C LEU A 448 10.25 0.22 -7.27
N ALA A 449 10.25 -0.02 -8.56
CA ALA A 449 9.89 -1.30 -9.16
C ALA A 449 11.10 -2.01 -9.81
N GLU A 450 12.03 -1.23 -10.40
CA GLU A 450 13.33 -1.68 -10.96
C GLU A 450 14.39 -0.59 -10.82
#